data_53159f366a429409113320ab2383c182
#
_entry.id   53159f366a429409113320ab2383c182
#
_cell.length_a   1.000
_cell.length_b   1.000
_cell.length_c   1.000
_cell.angle_alpha   90.00
_cell.angle_beta   90.00
_cell.angle_gamma   90.00
#
_symmetry.space_group_name_H-M   'P 1'
#
loop_
_entity.id
_entity.type
_entity.pdbx_description
1 polymer ?
#
loop_
_entity_poly.entity_id
_entity_poly.type
_entity_poly.pdbx_seq_one_letter_code
_entity_poly.pdbx_strand_id
1 'polypeptide(L)'
;MKFLRYFVALTLVAGVCLTGRALYLHAKAELAGVLIHRAWQVTARSGEPHPPWPWADTHPVARMRIPRLGYDEIVLEGATPRTLAFGPARLLSGADFGEPGNLELAGHRNSWFEPLEVVALGDIIELDWYDFHRAELRTRSYLVKDIRVVAPEDVGQLAPTSDDALTLVTCYPFGRSPRSPQRYIVRALPIAPGRST
;
A
#
# COMPACT_ATOMS: atom_id res chain seq x y z
N MET A 1 -32.67 -7.64 43.46
CA MET A 1 -31.34 -8.32 43.49
C MET A 1 -31.10 -9.27 42.34
N LYS A 2 -32.06 -10.12 41.92
CA LYS A 2 -31.87 -11.04 40.77
C LYS A 2 -31.65 -10.30 39.43
N PHE A 3 -32.43 -9.27 39.14
CA PHE A 3 -32.29 -8.46 37.90
C PHE A 3 -30.89 -7.85 37.77
N LEU A 4 -30.33 -7.27 38.82
CA LEU A 4 -28.98 -6.70 38.84
C LEU A 4 -27.90 -7.76 38.51
N ARG A 5 -28.05 -8.97 39.05
CA ARG A 5 -27.10 -10.07 38.76
C ARG A 5 -27.15 -10.49 37.29
N TYR A 6 -28.33 -10.59 36.68
CA TYR A 6 -28.48 -10.90 35.26
C TYR A 6 -27.93 -9.78 34.39
N PHE A 7 -28.17 -8.53 34.75
CA PHE A 7 -27.62 -7.38 34.03
C PHE A 7 -26.08 -7.38 34.06
N VAL A 8 -25.48 -7.57 35.24
CA VAL A 8 -24.02 -7.67 35.38
C VAL A 8 -23.46 -8.85 34.58
N ALA A 9 -24.09 -10.03 34.68
CA ALA A 9 -23.64 -11.19 33.91
C ALA A 9 -23.70 -10.96 32.40
N LEU A 10 -24.79 -10.35 31.88
CA LEU A 10 -24.95 -10.04 30.49
C LEU A 10 -23.88 -9.03 30.00
N THR A 11 -23.60 -8.00 30.80
CA THR A 11 -22.56 -6.98 30.46
C THR A 11 -21.17 -7.60 30.44
N LEU A 12 -20.85 -8.51 31.35
CA LEU A 12 -19.59 -9.25 31.35
C LEU A 12 -19.45 -10.14 30.13
N VAL A 13 -20.48 -10.90 29.77
CA VAL A 13 -20.47 -11.75 28.59
C VAL A 13 -20.29 -10.90 27.33
N ALA A 14 -21.04 -9.80 27.21
CA ALA A 14 -20.89 -8.88 26.07
C ALA A 14 -19.47 -8.30 25.98
N GLY A 15 -18.90 -7.90 27.12
CA GLY A 15 -17.51 -7.41 27.20
C GLY A 15 -16.49 -8.45 26.75
N VAL A 16 -16.61 -9.69 27.20
CA VAL A 16 -15.72 -10.80 26.79
C VAL A 16 -15.86 -11.08 25.28
N CYS A 17 -17.10 -11.11 24.76
CA CYS A 17 -17.33 -11.34 23.32
C CYS A 17 -16.72 -10.22 22.45
N LEU A 18 -16.91 -8.96 22.85
CA LEU A 18 -16.35 -7.81 22.11
C LEU A 18 -14.82 -7.80 22.14
N THR A 19 -14.23 -8.05 23.31
CA THR A 19 -12.77 -8.14 23.46
C THR A 19 -12.20 -9.30 22.66
N GLY A 20 -12.82 -10.48 22.73
CA GLY A 20 -12.41 -11.67 21.97
C GLY A 20 -12.47 -11.42 20.46
N ARG A 21 -13.52 -10.73 19.98
CA ARG A 21 -13.64 -10.34 18.57
C ARG A 21 -12.55 -9.35 18.15
N ALA A 22 -12.25 -8.35 18.98
CA ALA A 22 -11.19 -7.39 18.70
C ALA A 22 -9.81 -8.05 18.61
N LEU A 23 -9.48 -8.92 19.57
CA LEU A 23 -8.24 -9.70 19.56
C LEU A 23 -8.13 -10.62 18.34
N TYR A 24 -9.21 -11.29 17.97
CA TYR A 24 -9.25 -12.14 16.78
C TYR A 24 -8.97 -11.34 15.50
N LEU A 25 -9.60 -10.16 15.32
CA LEU A 25 -9.38 -9.32 14.15
C LEU A 25 -7.94 -8.78 14.10
N HIS A 26 -7.39 -8.41 15.25
CA HIS A 26 -6.01 -7.95 15.33
C HIS A 26 -5.02 -9.07 14.97
N ALA A 27 -5.16 -10.24 15.58
CA ALA A 27 -4.31 -11.39 15.28
C ALA A 27 -4.39 -11.82 13.80
N LYS A 28 -5.59 -11.73 13.19
CA LYS A 28 -5.78 -12.00 11.77
C LYS A 28 -5.06 -10.99 10.88
N ALA A 29 -5.09 -9.71 11.23
CA ALA A 29 -4.38 -8.65 10.48
C ALA A 29 -2.85 -8.85 10.55
N GLU A 30 -2.32 -9.11 11.74
CA GLU A 30 -0.90 -9.41 11.94
C GLU A 30 -0.46 -10.64 11.14
N LEU A 31 -1.24 -11.72 11.20
CA LEU A 31 -0.96 -12.93 10.44
C LEU A 31 -0.94 -12.66 8.93
N ALA A 32 -1.89 -11.86 8.42
CA ALA A 32 -1.92 -11.49 7.01
C ALA A 32 -0.66 -10.73 6.61
N GLY A 33 -0.20 -9.76 7.42
CA GLY A 33 1.06 -9.05 7.20
C GLY A 33 2.26 -10.00 7.09
N VAL A 34 2.41 -10.92 8.06
CA VAL A 34 3.49 -11.92 8.05
C VAL A 34 3.44 -12.80 6.78
N LEU A 35 2.25 -13.24 6.37
CA LEU A 35 2.07 -14.08 5.18
C LEU A 35 2.40 -13.32 3.89
N ILE A 36 2.03 -12.04 3.79
CA ILE A 36 2.36 -11.17 2.65
C ILE A 36 3.87 -10.95 2.56
N HIS A 37 4.54 -10.65 3.66
CA HIS A 37 6.00 -10.52 3.68
C HIS A 37 6.71 -11.81 3.28
N ARG A 38 6.22 -12.97 3.77
CA ARG A 38 6.75 -14.27 3.38
C ARG A 38 6.54 -14.55 1.89
N ALA A 39 5.35 -14.26 1.37
CA ALA A 39 5.04 -14.41 -0.05
C ALA A 39 5.97 -13.55 -0.91
N TRP A 40 6.22 -12.29 -0.52
CA TRP A 40 7.20 -11.43 -1.18
C TRP A 40 8.61 -12.04 -1.19
N GLN A 41 9.09 -12.57 -0.06
CA GLN A 41 10.40 -13.21 0.01
C GLN A 41 10.51 -14.42 -0.91
N VAL A 42 9.44 -15.18 -1.08
CA VAL A 42 9.40 -16.30 -2.03
C VAL A 42 9.44 -15.77 -3.46
N THR A 43 8.56 -14.83 -3.82
CA THR A 43 8.53 -14.20 -5.16
C THR A 43 9.89 -13.61 -5.53
N ALA A 44 10.52 -12.85 -4.62
CA ALA A 44 11.82 -12.22 -4.85
C ALA A 44 12.97 -13.21 -5.07
N ARG A 45 12.84 -14.47 -4.61
CA ARG A 45 13.86 -15.52 -4.78
C ARG A 45 13.58 -16.47 -5.95
N SER A 46 12.30 -16.84 -6.12
CA SER A 46 11.90 -17.82 -7.14
C SER A 46 11.63 -17.19 -8.50
N GLY A 47 11.30 -15.90 -8.51
CA GLY A 47 10.85 -15.23 -9.70
C GLY A 47 9.42 -15.59 -10.11
N GLU A 48 8.67 -16.30 -9.27
CA GLU A 48 7.27 -16.65 -9.55
C GLU A 48 6.33 -15.92 -8.60
N PRO A 49 5.21 -15.36 -9.10
CA PRO A 49 4.19 -14.76 -8.24
C PRO A 49 3.68 -15.76 -7.20
N HIS A 50 3.84 -15.44 -5.92
CA HIS A 50 3.42 -16.33 -4.84
C HIS A 50 2.28 -15.68 -4.04
N PRO A 51 1.05 -16.21 -4.08
CA PRO A 51 -0.04 -15.69 -3.28
C PRO A 51 0.21 -15.90 -1.78
N PRO A 52 -0.16 -14.95 -0.90
CA PRO A 52 0.09 -15.05 0.53
C PRO A 52 -0.69 -16.18 1.22
N TRP A 53 -1.81 -16.61 0.65
CA TRP A 53 -2.60 -17.78 1.05
C TRP A 53 -3.32 -18.39 -0.15
N PRO A 54 -3.76 -19.68 -0.11
CA PRO A 54 -4.26 -20.41 -1.29
C PRO A 54 -5.49 -19.80 -1.97
N TRP A 55 -6.28 -19.00 -1.27
CA TRP A 55 -7.48 -18.33 -1.81
C TRP A 55 -7.30 -16.82 -1.94
N ALA A 56 -6.07 -16.33 -1.94
CA ALA A 56 -5.80 -14.92 -2.19
C ALA A 56 -6.07 -14.59 -3.66
N ASP A 57 -6.74 -13.46 -3.87
CA ASP A 57 -7.02 -12.88 -5.18
C ASP A 57 -5.98 -11.82 -5.59
N THR A 58 -4.88 -11.76 -4.85
CA THR A 58 -3.74 -10.85 -5.07
C THR A 58 -2.43 -11.54 -4.67
N HIS A 59 -1.32 -10.96 -5.09
CA HIS A 59 0.03 -11.39 -4.72
C HIS A 59 0.97 -10.18 -4.59
N PRO A 60 2.07 -10.29 -3.85
CA PRO A 60 3.10 -9.27 -3.78
C PRO A 60 3.78 -9.05 -5.14
N VAL A 61 3.93 -7.79 -5.53
CA VAL A 61 4.59 -7.42 -6.80
C VAL A 61 5.81 -6.54 -6.60
N ALA A 62 5.88 -5.81 -5.47
CA ALA A 62 7.01 -4.96 -5.15
C ALA A 62 7.12 -4.73 -3.64
N ARG A 63 8.27 -4.19 -3.22
CA ARG A 63 8.47 -3.59 -1.89
C ARG A 63 8.75 -2.11 -2.08
N MET A 64 8.01 -1.25 -1.38
CA MET A 64 8.16 0.19 -1.43
C MET A 64 8.72 0.72 -0.12
N ARG A 65 9.75 1.57 -0.21
CA ARG A 65 10.39 2.22 0.94
C ARG A 65 10.44 3.73 0.73
N ILE A 66 10.24 4.48 1.80
CA ILE A 66 10.51 5.91 1.89
C ILE A 66 11.39 6.13 3.12
N PRO A 67 12.73 6.07 2.97
CA PRO A 67 13.66 5.99 4.10
C PRO A 67 13.49 7.10 5.11
N ARG A 68 13.27 8.36 4.67
CA ARG A 68 13.07 9.50 5.58
C ARG A 68 11.86 9.31 6.50
N LEU A 69 10.84 8.60 6.05
CA LEU A 69 9.61 8.36 6.82
C LEU A 69 9.64 7.04 7.61
N GLY A 70 10.70 6.23 7.45
CA GLY A 70 10.75 4.87 7.99
C GLY A 70 9.66 3.96 7.39
N TYR A 71 9.14 4.33 6.21
CA TYR A 71 8.11 3.57 5.52
C TYR A 71 8.73 2.39 4.77
N ASP A 72 8.14 1.20 4.94
CA ASP A 72 8.61 -0.04 4.33
C ASP A 72 7.46 -1.04 4.21
N GLU A 73 6.81 -1.11 3.03
CA GLU A 73 5.61 -1.88 2.82
C GLU A 73 5.66 -2.69 1.52
N ILE A 74 4.95 -3.81 1.52
CA ILE A 74 4.79 -4.66 0.35
C ILE A 74 3.63 -4.17 -0.50
N VAL A 75 3.89 -3.93 -1.77
CA VAL A 75 2.90 -3.55 -2.78
C VAL A 75 2.25 -4.81 -3.35
N LEU A 76 0.93 -4.82 -3.40
CA LEU A 76 0.11 -5.91 -3.90
C LEU A 76 -0.37 -5.63 -5.32
N GLU A 77 -0.74 -6.69 -6.04
CA GLU A 77 -1.31 -6.60 -7.38
C GLU A 77 -2.79 -6.28 -7.35
N GLY A 78 -3.21 -5.26 -8.11
CA GLY A 78 -4.60 -4.89 -8.31
C GLY A 78 -5.23 -4.12 -7.13
N ALA A 79 -5.47 -2.83 -7.30
CA ALA A 79 -6.00 -1.93 -6.26
C ALA A 79 -7.51 -2.08 -6.06
N THR A 80 -7.99 -3.28 -5.72
CA THR A 80 -9.38 -3.51 -5.32
C THR A 80 -9.61 -3.08 -3.86
N PRO A 81 -10.85 -2.80 -3.43
CA PRO A 81 -11.15 -2.52 -2.02
C PRO A 81 -10.68 -3.62 -1.06
N ARG A 82 -10.71 -4.88 -1.51
CA ARG A 82 -10.24 -6.03 -0.74
C ARG A 82 -8.71 -6.03 -0.60
N THR A 83 -7.99 -5.82 -1.71
CA THR A 83 -6.52 -5.78 -1.72
C THR A 83 -6.00 -4.63 -0.87
N LEU A 84 -6.59 -3.43 -1.00
CA LEU A 84 -6.21 -2.23 -0.25
C LEU A 84 -6.40 -2.36 1.27
N ALA A 85 -7.19 -3.32 1.73
CA ALA A 85 -7.29 -3.64 3.16
C ALA A 85 -6.01 -4.29 3.71
N PHE A 86 -5.16 -4.88 2.85
CA PHE A 86 -3.97 -5.64 3.23
C PHE A 86 -2.65 -4.95 2.89
N GLY A 87 -2.64 -3.95 2.03
CA GLY A 87 -1.43 -3.24 1.62
C GLY A 87 -1.70 -2.13 0.60
N PRO A 88 -0.68 -1.32 0.29
CA PRO A 88 -0.70 -0.51 -0.91
C PRO A 88 -0.75 -1.44 -2.13
N ALA A 89 -1.36 -1.00 -3.22
CA ALA A 89 -1.54 -1.86 -4.38
C ALA A 89 -1.36 -1.11 -5.71
N ARG A 90 -0.90 -1.83 -6.73
CA ARG A 90 -0.75 -1.32 -8.08
C ARG A 90 -2.12 -1.15 -8.75
N LEU A 91 -2.33 -0.01 -9.42
CA LEU A 91 -3.45 0.19 -10.32
C LEU A 91 -3.11 -0.44 -11.68
N LEU A 92 -4.01 -1.30 -12.18
CA LEU A 92 -3.79 -2.02 -13.45
C LEU A 92 -3.95 -1.12 -14.69
N SER A 93 -4.40 0.12 -14.51
CA SER A 93 -4.49 1.14 -15.56
C SER A 93 -3.16 1.79 -15.90
N GLY A 94 -2.21 1.78 -14.95
CA GLY A 94 -0.88 2.36 -15.12
C GLY A 94 0.13 1.42 -15.77
N ALA A 95 1.37 1.91 -15.92
CA ALA A 95 2.48 1.12 -16.41
C ALA A 95 2.82 -0.05 -15.47
N ASP A 96 3.47 -1.06 -15.99
CA ASP A 96 4.01 -2.15 -15.20
C ASP A 96 5.39 -1.79 -14.62
N PHE A 97 5.86 -2.59 -13.66
CA PHE A 97 7.19 -2.38 -13.08
C PHE A 97 8.28 -2.55 -14.15
N GLY A 98 9.13 -1.53 -14.25
CA GLY A 98 10.23 -1.53 -15.22
C GLY A 98 9.85 -1.10 -16.62
N GLU A 99 8.56 -0.97 -16.94
CA GLU A 99 8.09 -0.48 -18.22
C GLU A 99 8.02 1.06 -18.25
N PRO A 100 8.16 1.68 -19.44
CA PRO A 100 7.98 3.12 -19.61
C PRO A 100 6.55 3.54 -19.27
N GLY A 101 6.41 4.73 -18.66
CA GLY A 101 5.11 5.32 -18.36
C GLY A 101 4.88 5.62 -16.89
N ASN A 102 3.63 5.84 -16.51
CA ASN A 102 3.23 6.17 -15.16
C ASN A 102 2.86 4.91 -14.36
N LEU A 103 3.74 4.50 -13.46
CA LEU A 103 3.44 3.43 -12.49
C LEU A 103 2.57 4.01 -11.36
N GLU A 104 1.42 3.40 -11.11
CA GLU A 104 0.42 3.94 -10.21
C GLU A 104 0.19 3.03 -9.02
N LEU A 105 0.36 3.56 -7.81
CA LEU A 105 0.12 2.84 -6.56
C LEU A 105 -0.95 3.55 -5.72
N ALA A 106 -1.92 2.80 -5.24
CA ALA A 106 -2.97 3.28 -4.35
C ALA A 106 -2.86 2.71 -2.94
N GLY A 107 -3.31 3.46 -1.95
CA GLY A 107 -3.36 3.01 -0.56
C GLY A 107 -4.37 3.81 0.26
N HIS A 108 -4.84 3.23 1.36
CA HIS A 108 -5.73 3.95 2.26
C HIS A 108 -4.99 5.03 3.05
N ARG A 109 -5.56 6.24 3.13
CA ARG A 109 -5.01 7.42 3.83
C ARG A 109 -4.86 7.28 5.35
N ASN A 110 -5.56 6.34 5.95
CA ASN A 110 -5.60 6.12 7.41
C ASN A 110 -4.91 4.82 7.84
N SER A 111 -4.12 4.24 6.95
CA SER A 111 -3.31 3.06 7.20
C SER A 111 -2.04 3.10 6.35
N TRP A 112 -2.01 2.41 5.22
CA TRP A 112 -0.83 2.22 4.40
C TRP A 112 -0.22 3.52 3.88
N PHE A 113 -1.05 4.50 3.49
CA PHE A 113 -0.59 5.80 2.99
C PHE A 113 -0.81 6.96 3.99
N GLU A 114 -1.04 6.67 5.27
CA GLU A 114 -1.03 7.68 6.33
C GLU A 114 0.31 8.43 6.38
N PRO A 115 1.49 7.79 6.27
CA PRO A 115 2.78 8.49 6.27
C PRO A 115 2.98 9.48 5.11
N LEU A 116 2.19 9.40 4.03
CA LEU A 116 2.25 10.39 2.95
C LEU A 116 1.78 11.78 3.37
N GLU A 117 1.08 11.93 4.51
CA GLU A 117 0.71 13.24 5.07
C GLU A 117 1.94 14.14 5.30
N VAL A 118 3.08 13.54 5.60
CA VAL A 118 4.33 14.25 5.89
C VAL A 118 5.42 14.05 4.83
N VAL A 119 5.05 13.50 3.66
CA VAL A 119 5.96 13.42 2.52
C VAL A 119 6.27 14.83 1.99
N ALA A 120 7.49 15.04 1.52
CA ALA A 120 7.95 16.34 1.04
C ALA A 120 8.61 16.24 -0.34
N LEU A 121 8.65 17.37 -1.05
CA LEU A 121 9.45 17.48 -2.27
C LEU A 121 10.90 17.14 -1.97
N GLY A 122 11.51 16.33 -2.82
CA GLY A 122 12.88 15.84 -2.63
C GLY A 122 13.00 14.54 -1.83
N ASP A 123 11.92 13.99 -1.29
CA ASP A 123 11.96 12.66 -0.70
C ASP A 123 12.28 11.60 -1.76
N ILE A 124 12.95 10.55 -1.32
CA ILE A 124 13.29 9.40 -2.15
C ILE A 124 12.30 8.28 -1.85
N ILE A 125 11.72 7.71 -2.91
CA ILE A 125 10.91 6.50 -2.88
C ILE A 125 11.69 5.42 -3.59
N GLU A 126 11.92 4.31 -2.93
CA GLU A 126 12.60 3.15 -3.49
C GLU A 126 11.60 2.03 -3.74
N LEU A 127 11.66 1.44 -4.92
CA LEU A 127 10.88 0.26 -5.30
C LEU A 127 11.81 -0.89 -5.63
N ASP A 128 11.58 -2.03 -4.98
CA ASP A 128 12.19 -3.31 -5.35
C ASP A 128 11.10 -4.17 -6.00
N TRP A 129 11.36 -4.72 -7.18
CA TRP A 129 10.46 -5.67 -7.85
C TRP A 129 11.25 -6.77 -8.55
N TYR A 130 10.60 -7.90 -8.83
CA TYR A 130 11.21 -8.93 -9.63
C TYR A 130 10.93 -8.70 -11.13
N ASP A 131 12.01 -8.54 -11.91
CA ASP A 131 11.90 -8.39 -13.37
C ASP A 131 11.88 -9.79 -14.00
N PHE A 132 10.70 -10.24 -14.44
CA PHE A 132 10.50 -11.56 -15.02
C PHE A 132 11.20 -11.75 -16.36
N HIS A 133 11.43 -10.67 -17.12
CA HIS A 133 12.13 -10.72 -18.40
C HIS A 133 13.62 -10.95 -18.23
N ARG A 134 14.18 -10.44 -17.14
CA ARG A 134 15.62 -10.55 -16.83
C ARG A 134 15.93 -11.59 -15.78
N ALA A 135 14.91 -12.16 -15.16
CA ALA A 135 15.00 -13.12 -14.06
C ALA A 135 15.86 -12.59 -12.88
N GLU A 136 15.68 -11.33 -12.51
CA GLU A 136 16.45 -10.68 -11.44
C GLU A 136 15.60 -9.73 -10.59
N LEU A 137 16.00 -9.56 -9.33
CA LEU A 137 15.44 -8.52 -8.47
C LEU A 137 16.05 -7.16 -8.87
N ARG A 138 15.20 -6.18 -9.11
CA ARG A 138 15.58 -4.82 -9.49
C ARG A 138 15.15 -3.81 -8.46
N THR A 139 15.94 -2.76 -8.34
CA THR A 139 15.63 -1.60 -7.51
C THR A 139 15.65 -0.34 -8.38
N ARG A 140 14.67 0.54 -8.20
CA ARG A 140 14.67 1.89 -8.78
C ARG A 140 14.30 2.90 -7.72
N SER A 141 15.04 4.01 -7.70
CA SER A 141 14.75 5.14 -6.82
C SER A 141 14.04 6.25 -7.61
N TYR A 142 13.07 6.87 -6.97
CA TYR A 142 12.29 7.98 -7.50
C TYR A 142 12.39 9.17 -6.57
N LEU A 143 12.51 10.37 -7.13
CA LEU A 143 12.54 11.63 -6.38
C LEU A 143 11.17 12.31 -6.44
N VAL A 144 10.57 12.61 -5.31
CA VAL A 144 9.30 13.35 -5.23
C VAL A 144 9.47 14.74 -5.83
N LYS A 145 8.71 15.02 -6.88
CA LYS A 145 8.78 16.27 -7.65
C LYS A 145 7.53 17.11 -7.54
N ASP A 146 6.40 16.49 -7.21
CA ASP A 146 5.12 17.17 -7.17
C ASP A 146 4.17 16.52 -6.14
N ILE A 147 3.41 17.35 -5.45
CA ILE A 147 2.42 16.93 -4.47
C ILE A 147 1.17 17.79 -4.67
N ARG A 148 0.02 17.17 -4.89
CA ARG A 148 -1.24 17.88 -5.21
C ARG A 148 -2.42 17.28 -4.49
N VAL A 149 -3.42 18.15 -4.24
CA VAL A 149 -4.76 17.74 -3.86
C VAL A 149 -5.70 18.07 -5.01
N VAL A 150 -6.39 17.07 -5.53
CA VAL A 150 -7.23 17.16 -6.72
C VAL A 150 -8.64 16.63 -6.45
N ALA A 151 -9.60 16.99 -7.31
CA ALA A 151 -10.93 16.40 -7.28
C ALA A 151 -10.88 14.92 -7.67
N PRO A 152 -11.81 14.07 -7.20
CA PRO A 152 -11.84 12.65 -7.53
C PRO A 152 -11.97 12.37 -9.03
N GLU A 153 -12.57 13.31 -9.76
CA GLU A 153 -12.82 13.24 -11.20
C GLU A 153 -11.60 13.67 -12.04
N ASP A 154 -10.60 14.28 -11.40
CA ASP A 154 -9.37 14.71 -12.09
C ASP A 154 -8.42 13.49 -12.27
N VAL A 155 -8.80 12.63 -13.20
CA VAL A 155 -8.03 11.44 -13.60
C VAL A 155 -6.82 11.77 -14.47
N GLY A 156 -6.64 13.03 -14.85
CA GLY A 156 -5.50 13.46 -15.69
C GLY A 156 -4.14 13.17 -15.03
N GLN A 157 -4.09 13.11 -13.70
CA GLN A 157 -2.89 12.75 -12.94
C GLN A 157 -2.54 11.24 -13.03
N LEU A 158 -3.51 10.42 -13.37
CA LEU A 158 -3.40 8.98 -13.57
C LEU A 158 -3.35 8.62 -15.06
N ALA A 159 -3.31 9.63 -15.96
CA ALA A 159 -3.21 9.35 -17.38
C ALA A 159 -1.85 8.71 -17.71
N PRO A 160 -1.82 7.79 -18.69
CA PRO A 160 -0.58 7.27 -19.22
C PRO A 160 0.31 8.43 -19.70
N THR A 161 1.57 8.42 -19.29
CA THR A 161 2.56 9.41 -19.74
C THR A 161 3.62 8.72 -20.59
N SER A 162 4.24 9.46 -21.51
CA SER A 162 5.41 8.97 -22.25
C SER A 162 6.65 8.90 -21.36
N ASP A 163 6.66 9.66 -20.27
CA ASP A 163 7.78 9.75 -19.36
C ASP A 163 7.59 8.81 -18.16
N ASP A 164 8.66 8.16 -17.77
CA ASP A 164 8.67 7.31 -16.58
C ASP A 164 8.32 8.14 -15.36
N ALA A 165 7.30 7.70 -14.61
CA ALA A 165 6.90 8.31 -13.36
C ALA A 165 6.36 7.27 -12.39
N LEU A 166 6.40 7.60 -11.10
CA LEU A 166 5.70 6.91 -10.04
C LEU A 166 4.66 7.87 -9.46
N THR A 167 3.41 7.44 -9.44
CA THR A 167 2.30 8.21 -8.85
C THR A 167 1.70 7.44 -7.68
N LEU A 168 1.77 8.02 -6.48
CA LEU A 168 1.07 7.49 -5.31
C LEU A 168 -0.25 8.26 -5.14
N VAL A 169 -1.34 7.53 -4.97
CA VAL A 169 -2.68 8.12 -4.82
C VAL A 169 -3.38 7.63 -3.57
N THR A 170 -3.91 8.57 -2.80
CA THR A 170 -4.75 8.27 -1.64
C THR A 170 -5.90 9.27 -1.52
N CYS A 171 -6.79 9.01 -0.60
CA CYS A 171 -7.90 9.91 -0.27
C CYS A 171 -7.42 11.12 0.55
N TYR A 172 -8.09 12.26 0.41
CA TYR A 172 -7.85 13.50 1.19
C TYR A 172 -9.17 14.08 1.71
N PRO A 173 -9.19 14.72 2.90
CA PRO A 173 -8.07 15.00 3.83
C PRO A 173 -7.62 13.75 4.61
N PHE A 174 -6.41 13.78 5.12
CA PHE A 174 -5.90 12.79 6.06
C PHE A 174 -6.67 12.79 7.38
N GLY A 175 -6.44 11.77 8.23
CA GLY A 175 -7.12 11.61 9.50
C GLY A 175 -8.49 10.94 9.39
N ARG A 176 -9.32 11.07 10.45
CA ARG A 176 -10.60 10.34 10.60
C ARG A 176 -11.82 11.02 9.96
N SER A 177 -11.65 11.84 8.93
CA SER A 177 -12.79 12.43 8.25
C SER A 177 -13.67 11.35 7.59
N PRO A 178 -14.99 11.31 7.84
CA PRO A 178 -15.87 10.33 7.19
C PRO A 178 -16.05 10.62 5.69
N ARG A 179 -15.75 11.84 5.24
CA ARG A 179 -15.83 12.27 3.85
C ARG A 179 -14.44 12.39 3.25
N SER A 180 -14.30 11.97 2.01
CA SER A 180 -13.08 12.06 1.24
C SER A 180 -13.35 12.61 -0.15
N PRO A 181 -13.66 13.92 -0.23
CA PRO A 181 -14.07 14.55 -1.48
C PRO A 181 -12.91 14.76 -2.45
N GLN A 182 -11.67 14.48 -2.05
CA GLN A 182 -10.49 14.80 -2.83
C GLN A 182 -9.50 13.64 -2.81
N ARG A 183 -8.49 13.72 -3.70
CA ARG A 183 -7.36 12.80 -3.76
C ARG A 183 -6.07 13.54 -3.48
N TYR A 184 -5.19 12.91 -2.73
CA TYR A 184 -3.81 13.34 -2.51
C TYR A 184 -2.92 12.56 -3.45
N ILE A 185 -2.19 13.28 -4.30
CA ILE A 185 -1.33 12.73 -5.34
C ILE A 185 0.10 13.12 -5.03
N VAL A 186 0.98 12.13 -4.99
CA VAL A 186 2.44 12.33 -4.93
C VAL A 186 3.03 11.80 -6.23
N ARG A 187 3.69 12.67 -6.99
CA ARG A 187 4.38 12.29 -8.23
C ARG A 187 5.88 12.33 -8.04
N ALA A 188 6.54 11.25 -8.37
CA ALA A 188 7.98 11.11 -8.29
C ALA A 188 8.56 10.67 -9.66
N LEU A 189 9.74 11.19 -9.99
CA LEU A 189 10.45 10.86 -11.22
C LEU A 189 11.66 9.98 -10.93
N PRO A 190 12.01 9.05 -11.83
CA PRO A 190 13.14 8.17 -11.61
C PRO A 190 14.43 8.96 -11.49
N ILE A 191 15.26 8.57 -10.54
CA ILE A 191 16.63 9.05 -10.42
C ILE A 191 17.47 8.20 -11.36
N ALA A 192 18.22 8.83 -12.27
CA ALA A 192 19.19 8.10 -13.08
C ALA A 192 20.15 7.33 -12.16
N PRO A 193 20.46 6.06 -12.43
CA PRO A 193 21.45 5.35 -11.66
C PRO A 193 22.74 6.15 -11.68
N GLY A 194 23.22 6.55 -10.49
CA GLY A 194 24.45 7.31 -10.37
C GLY A 194 25.56 6.54 -11.09
N ARG A 195 26.26 7.19 -12.03
CA ARG A 195 27.54 6.66 -12.54
C ARG A 195 28.44 6.58 -11.31
N SER A 196 28.66 5.37 -10.84
CA SER A 196 29.77 5.14 -9.90
C SER A 196 31.06 5.53 -10.63
N THR A 197 31.60 6.69 -10.23
CA THR A 197 32.97 7.11 -10.60
C THR A 197 33.97 6.31 -9.82
#